data_c4c369ae427f5881c69bd9c95347273f
#
_entry.id   c4c369ae427f5881c69bd9c95347273f
#
_cell.length_a   1.000
_cell.length_b   1.000
_cell.length_c   1.000
_cell.angle_alpha   90.00
_cell.angle_beta   90.00
_cell.angle_gamma   90.00
#
_symmetry.space_group_name_H-M   'P 1'
#
loop_
_entity.id
_entity.type
_entity.pdbx_description
1 polymer ?
#
loop_
_entity_poly.entity_id
_entity_poly.type
_entity_poly.pdbx_seq_one_letter_code
_entity_poly.pdbx_strand_id
1 'polypeptide(L)'
;MNKGLKIGLIAGGSVMVLGAAALFVWMKFGKTDAHLRLIPKEATTVAVINVRNLFTKADPKKLMLLPVFQKAAGNGNMSPELKKLMDDPTDLGADITQNIAGFVNQQDGISTSGLVFKINDGTRFASAISKIGGYTRPNKVDGLWYIAIEQYVGLCWNDEAGVLFVGNPLIDESNQKQAERLLRQPQEYSILDNPNYKAFAAQDFDIGLMVDNNVVQRTAGSNDWMDIYNMFGSPTGWSDVLVNFEDETVDIRSTVHKANGAESVLRTSGPDASHLDALADKNPIGFISLALDLKALLAQLRADANMKRNLEEVEDAMGMPMEDMLRSFNGDVSLALSDYRNIVDEDPVLKEKMEAMRKMYLQFNSRFDGFESDEYNYPAEIEVPVFVLNVGINDTVFPGKMLREKIRMQRVEYGLYSASSGFGANVYVAMKGKHMIVTNSYGAASELIRTGRLQGKPAADVNTKGPLAGRFELMPEKMPATFTDMLKKEMGNRDYMNMVRFGKPLQYVSISGEGNTNLLQVHLAPAADGSNSLYRLLAHTAEVMNTF
;
A
#
# COMPACT_ATOMS: atom_id res chain seq x y z
N MET A 1 3.35 27.59 -5.57
CA MET A 1 3.72 26.40 -4.79
C MET A 1 2.79 26.29 -3.59
N ASN A 2 1.99 25.22 -3.53
CA ASN A 2 0.92 25.04 -2.53
C ASN A 2 1.51 24.97 -1.11
N LYS A 3 0.85 25.59 -0.10
CA LYS A 3 1.33 25.59 1.31
C LYS A 3 1.59 24.18 1.84
N GLY A 4 0.79 23.18 1.40
CA GLY A 4 0.99 21.77 1.77
C GLY A 4 2.29 21.16 1.23
N LEU A 5 2.74 21.56 0.04
CA LEU A 5 4.01 21.11 -0.54
C LEU A 5 5.22 21.71 0.19
N LYS A 6 5.10 22.94 0.69
CA LYS A 6 6.14 23.57 1.53
C LYS A 6 6.26 22.87 2.89
N ILE A 7 5.16 22.52 3.52
CA ILE A 7 5.14 21.79 4.81
C ILE A 7 5.69 20.38 4.61
N GLY A 8 5.32 19.68 3.53
CA GLY A 8 5.88 18.36 3.18
C GLY A 8 7.38 18.39 2.88
N LEU A 9 7.86 19.44 2.21
CA LEU A 9 9.30 19.65 1.93
C LEU A 9 10.09 20.03 3.19
N ILE A 10 9.50 20.82 4.07
CA ILE A 10 10.14 21.18 5.35
C ILE A 10 10.15 19.96 6.30
N ALA A 11 9.05 19.20 6.37
CA ALA A 11 8.97 17.98 7.16
C ALA A 11 9.90 16.88 6.61
N GLY A 12 9.92 16.65 5.30
CA GLY A 12 10.84 15.72 4.65
C GLY A 12 12.30 16.14 4.77
N GLY A 13 12.59 17.43 4.61
CA GLY A 13 13.91 17.99 4.83
C GLY A 13 14.37 17.90 6.29
N SER A 14 13.46 18.11 7.24
CA SER A 14 13.76 17.99 8.67
C SER A 14 14.02 16.53 9.09
N VAL A 15 13.29 15.58 8.53
CA VAL A 15 13.52 14.14 8.73
C VAL A 15 14.87 13.72 8.10
N MET A 16 15.24 14.26 6.93
CA MET A 16 16.54 14.00 6.31
C MET A 16 17.70 14.63 7.08
N VAL A 17 17.52 15.83 7.63
CA VAL A 17 18.55 16.52 8.44
C VAL A 17 18.71 15.82 9.80
N LEU A 18 17.63 15.41 10.44
CA LEU A 18 17.69 14.58 11.66
C LEU A 18 18.33 13.21 11.35
N GLY A 19 18.03 12.63 10.19
CA GLY A 19 18.69 11.44 9.67
C GLY A 19 20.20 11.60 9.51
N ALA A 20 20.68 12.66 8.89
CA ALA A 20 22.12 12.92 8.70
C ALA A 20 22.86 13.24 10.03
N ALA A 21 22.18 13.92 10.95
CA ALA A 21 22.73 14.22 12.28
C ALA A 21 22.91 12.97 13.16
N ALA A 22 21.99 11.99 13.08
CA ALA A 22 22.06 10.70 13.75
C ALA A 22 23.33 9.87 13.40
N LEU A 23 23.97 10.16 12.29
CA LEU A 23 25.09 9.45 11.69
C LEU A 23 26.36 9.34 12.51
N PHE A 24 26.69 10.44 13.15
CA PHE A 24 27.99 10.58 13.80
C PHE A 24 28.06 9.95 15.20
N VAL A 25 26.91 9.75 15.86
CA VAL A 25 26.83 9.31 17.25
C VAL A 25 26.91 7.79 17.41
N TRP A 26 26.64 7.06 16.34
CA TRP A 26 26.54 5.59 16.34
C TRP A 26 27.77 4.83 16.90
N MET A 27 28.93 5.41 16.92
CA MET A 27 30.16 4.68 17.24
C MET A 27 30.44 4.48 18.74
N LYS A 28 29.67 5.00 19.68
CA LYS A 28 30.10 5.06 21.10
C LYS A 28 29.15 4.55 22.18
N PHE A 29 27.85 4.25 21.93
CA PHE A 29 26.96 3.99 23.07
C PHE A 29 26.13 2.70 22.98
N GLY A 30 25.96 2.08 24.16
CA GLY A 30 25.34 0.76 24.33
C GLY A 30 23.81 0.75 24.23
N LYS A 31 23.30 -0.46 24.10
CA LYS A 31 21.91 -0.79 23.83
C LYS A 31 21.05 -0.72 25.09
N THR A 32 20.11 0.23 25.19
CA THR A 32 18.91 0.04 26.00
C THR A 32 17.80 0.93 25.48
N ASP A 33 16.73 0.34 24.93
CA ASP A 33 15.49 1.03 24.55
C ASP A 33 14.62 1.37 25.79
N ALA A 34 15.25 1.69 26.92
CA ALA A 34 14.57 1.96 28.18
C ALA A 34 13.56 3.12 28.09
N HIS A 35 13.76 4.06 27.16
CA HIS A 35 12.83 5.17 26.90
C HIS A 35 11.47 4.69 26.34
N LEU A 36 11.41 3.53 25.69
CA LEU A 36 10.16 2.95 25.19
C LEU A 36 9.19 2.57 26.34
N ARG A 37 9.68 2.51 27.58
CA ARG A 37 8.83 2.33 28.78
C ARG A 37 7.77 3.43 28.93
N LEU A 38 7.95 4.56 28.27
CA LEU A 38 6.99 5.68 28.30
C LEU A 38 5.73 5.42 27.45
N ILE A 39 5.77 4.44 26.56
CA ILE A 39 4.59 4.07 25.78
C ILE A 39 3.62 3.31 26.67
N PRO A 40 2.33 3.72 26.76
CA PRO A 40 1.35 3.01 27.56
C PRO A 40 1.16 1.56 27.11
N LYS A 41 0.95 0.66 28.07
CA LYS A 41 0.74 -0.79 27.82
C LYS A 41 -0.46 -1.07 26.92
N GLU A 42 -1.50 -0.24 27.04
CA GLU A 42 -2.74 -0.29 26.27
C GLU A 42 -2.68 0.52 24.97
N ALA A 43 -1.48 0.94 24.53
CA ALA A 43 -1.35 1.61 23.26
C ALA A 43 -1.91 0.75 22.13
N THR A 44 -2.83 1.31 21.36
CA THR A 44 -3.56 0.61 20.29
C THR A 44 -2.77 0.56 18.99
N THR A 45 -1.83 1.47 18.84
CA THR A 45 -0.89 1.51 17.72
C THR A 45 0.49 1.91 18.23
N VAL A 46 1.50 1.19 17.81
CA VAL A 46 2.91 1.51 18.11
C VAL A 46 3.71 1.40 16.84
N ALA A 47 4.35 2.50 16.44
CA ALA A 47 5.30 2.55 15.33
C ALA A 47 6.71 2.68 15.88
N VAL A 48 7.63 1.85 15.46
CA VAL A 48 9.04 1.87 15.88
C VAL A 48 9.93 2.07 14.66
N ILE A 49 10.83 3.03 14.75
CA ILE A 49 11.86 3.30 13.74
C ILE A 49 13.20 2.85 14.32
N ASN A 50 13.78 1.81 13.72
CA ASN A 50 15.13 1.36 14.06
C ASN A 50 16.15 2.26 13.38
N VAL A 51 16.47 3.35 14.07
CA VAL A 51 17.33 4.39 13.51
C VAL A 51 18.70 3.82 13.17
N ARG A 52 19.25 2.93 13.97
CA ARG A 52 20.54 2.30 13.72
C ARG A 52 20.56 1.51 12.41
N ASN A 53 19.55 0.67 12.17
CA ASN A 53 19.46 -0.11 10.93
C ASN A 53 19.34 0.82 9.72
N LEU A 54 18.42 1.79 9.78
CA LEU A 54 18.25 2.78 8.72
C LEU A 54 19.54 3.53 8.41
N PHE A 55 20.29 3.88 9.45
CA PHE A 55 21.59 4.54 9.31
C PHE A 55 22.60 3.68 8.57
N THR A 56 22.74 2.44 8.99
CA THR A 56 23.69 1.51 8.35
C THR A 56 23.33 1.33 6.86
N LYS A 57 22.03 1.21 6.56
CA LYS A 57 21.52 0.99 5.20
C LYS A 57 21.56 2.25 4.32
N ALA A 58 21.38 3.43 4.89
CA ALA A 58 21.40 4.69 4.16
C ALA A 58 22.80 5.13 3.69
N ASP A 59 23.86 4.55 4.20
CA ASP A 59 25.26 4.93 3.93
C ASP A 59 25.47 6.46 3.90
N PRO A 60 25.38 7.09 5.01
CA PRO A 60 25.30 8.54 5.08
C PRO A 60 26.57 9.24 4.66
N LYS A 61 27.75 8.57 4.73
CA LYS A 61 28.98 9.11 4.18
C LYS A 61 28.85 9.34 2.67
N LYS A 62 28.22 8.40 1.97
CA LYS A 62 27.92 8.55 0.54
C LYS A 62 26.82 9.60 0.31
N LEU A 63 25.75 9.63 1.14
CA LEU A 63 24.69 10.65 1.02
C LEU A 63 25.24 12.07 1.13
N MET A 64 26.14 12.35 2.08
CA MET A 64 26.75 13.66 2.25
C MET A 64 27.60 14.11 1.04
N LEU A 65 28.03 13.20 0.19
CA LEU A 65 28.74 13.53 -1.05
C LEU A 65 27.80 13.95 -2.19
N LEU A 66 26.48 13.76 -2.05
CA LEU A 66 25.54 14.16 -3.08
C LEU A 66 25.44 15.68 -3.21
N PRO A 67 25.34 16.22 -4.43
CA PRO A 67 25.36 17.67 -4.69
C PRO A 67 24.27 18.44 -3.93
N VAL A 68 23.10 17.83 -3.70
CA VAL A 68 22.01 18.47 -2.95
C VAL A 68 22.38 18.71 -1.50
N PHE A 69 23.04 17.76 -0.85
CA PHE A 69 23.50 17.92 0.54
C PHE A 69 24.70 18.88 0.62
N GLN A 70 25.62 18.81 -0.34
CA GLN A 70 26.73 19.76 -0.42
C GLN A 70 26.24 21.19 -0.67
N LYS A 71 25.24 21.38 -1.54
CA LYS A 71 24.61 22.66 -1.80
C LYS A 71 23.84 23.18 -0.58
N ALA A 72 23.10 22.31 0.12
CA ALA A 72 22.42 22.67 1.37
C ALA A 72 23.40 23.09 2.46
N ALA A 73 24.53 22.38 2.59
CA ALA A 73 25.61 22.71 3.54
C ALA A 73 26.41 23.97 3.14
N GLY A 74 26.51 24.25 1.83
CA GLY A 74 27.34 25.38 1.30
C GLY A 74 26.59 26.69 1.12
N ASN A 75 25.27 26.68 0.95
CA ASN A 75 24.51 27.89 0.55
C ASN A 75 24.15 28.87 1.67
N GLY A 76 24.76 28.78 2.87
CA GLY A 76 24.53 29.75 3.95
C GLY A 76 23.11 29.75 4.55
N ASN A 77 22.18 28.93 4.02
CA ASN A 77 20.80 28.80 4.52
C ASN A 77 20.69 27.90 5.77
N MET A 78 21.78 27.22 6.11
CA MET A 78 21.84 26.41 7.31
C MET A 78 22.42 27.28 8.45
N SER A 79 21.69 27.39 9.56
CA SER A 79 22.21 28.11 10.70
C SER A 79 23.54 27.49 11.16
N PRO A 80 24.51 28.28 11.67
CA PRO A 80 25.78 27.75 12.21
C PRO A 80 25.54 26.65 13.25
N GLU A 81 24.47 26.78 14.02
CA GLU A 81 24.02 25.80 15.02
C GLU A 81 23.60 24.50 14.39
N LEU A 82 22.82 24.53 13.29
CA LEU A 82 22.38 23.35 12.58
C LEU A 82 23.56 22.63 11.91
N LYS A 83 24.53 23.39 11.37
CA LYS A 83 25.76 22.82 10.82
C LYS A 83 26.60 22.14 11.91
N LYS A 84 26.77 22.79 13.08
CA LYS A 84 27.46 22.20 14.23
C LYS A 84 26.77 20.93 14.73
N LEU A 85 25.46 20.90 14.69
CA LEU A 85 24.62 19.76 15.02
C LEU A 85 24.79 18.59 14.05
N MET A 86 24.97 18.86 12.76
CA MET A 86 25.31 17.86 11.76
C MET A 86 26.73 17.32 11.94
N ASP A 87 27.66 18.17 12.34
CA ASP A 87 29.07 17.80 12.60
C ASP A 87 29.18 16.96 13.89
N ASP A 88 28.41 17.29 14.93
CA ASP A 88 28.34 16.55 16.19
C ASP A 88 26.92 16.48 16.75
N PRO A 89 26.15 15.45 16.35
CA PRO A 89 24.78 15.26 16.84
C PRO A 89 24.66 14.94 18.34
N THR A 90 25.78 14.61 19.02
CA THR A 90 25.78 14.42 20.49
C THR A 90 25.61 15.76 21.21
N ASP A 91 25.86 16.85 20.54
CA ASP A 91 25.64 18.21 21.07
C ASP A 91 24.14 18.53 21.25
N LEU A 92 23.22 17.71 20.69
CA LEU A 92 21.77 17.82 20.94
C LEU A 92 21.35 17.48 22.37
N GLY A 93 22.10 16.64 23.06
CA GLY A 93 21.67 16.05 24.32
C GLY A 93 20.61 14.94 24.18
N ALA A 94 20.17 14.66 22.96
CA ALA A 94 19.33 13.50 22.63
C ALA A 94 20.17 12.40 22.00
N ASP A 95 19.84 11.14 22.27
CA ASP A 95 20.47 10.00 21.61
C ASP A 95 19.59 9.54 20.43
N ILE A 96 19.80 10.16 19.31
CA ILE A 96 19.06 9.87 18.08
C ILE A 96 19.51 8.57 17.38
N THR A 97 20.46 7.81 17.97
CA THR A 97 20.86 6.49 17.46
C THR A 97 20.04 5.36 18.01
N GLN A 98 19.27 5.63 19.06
CA GLN A 98 18.32 4.68 19.63
C GLN A 98 17.01 4.68 18.83
N ASN A 99 16.21 3.65 19.02
CA ASN A 99 14.90 3.56 18.40
C ASN A 99 14.04 4.78 18.77
N ILE A 100 13.33 5.30 17.79
CA ILE A 100 12.29 6.31 18.00
C ILE A 100 10.96 5.60 17.85
N ALA A 101 10.04 5.80 18.78
CA ALA A 101 8.73 5.20 18.67
C ALA A 101 7.59 6.20 18.80
N GLY A 102 6.62 6.09 17.90
CA GLY A 102 5.34 6.76 17.99
C GLY A 102 4.29 5.83 18.57
N PHE A 103 3.30 6.38 19.26
CA PHE A 103 2.16 5.61 19.76
C PHE A 103 0.86 6.37 19.63
N VAL A 104 -0.22 5.62 19.51
CA VAL A 104 -1.60 6.07 19.69
C VAL A 104 -2.22 5.21 20.78
N ASN A 105 -2.80 5.86 21.76
CA ASN A 105 -3.63 5.20 22.77
C ASN A 105 -5.05 5.72 22.63
N GLN A 106 -5.99 4.80 22.41
CA GLN A 106 -7.40 5.13 22.26
C GLN A 106 -8.20 4.36 23.31
N GLN A 107 -8.71 5.10 24.29
CA GLN A 107 -9.48 4.55 25.38
C GLN A 107 -10.75 5.38 25.59
N ASP A 108 -11.92 4.70 25.63
CA ASP A 108 -13.23 5.32 25.89
C ASP A 108 -13.56 6.54 24.98
N GLY A 109 -13.16 6.46 23.70
CA GLY A 109 -13.36 7.55 22.73
C GLY A 109 -12.36 8.69 22.84
N ILE A 110 -11.41 8.62 23.75
CA ILE A 110 -10.34 9.59 23.95
C ILE A 110 -9.08 9.06 23.25
N SER A 111 -8.54 9.84 22.33
CA SER A 111 -7.27 9.53 21.65
C SER A 111 -6.15 10.42 22.18
N THR A 112 -5.06 9.80 22.59
CA THR A 112 -3.80 10.46 22.90
C THR A 112 -2.69 9.86 22.04
N SER A 113 -1.72 10.68 21.62
CA SER A 113 -0.61 10.22 20.83
C SER A 113 0.69 10.87 21.25
N GLY A 114 1.79 10.22 20.94
CA GLY A 114 3.09 10.77 21.26
C GLY A 114 4.21 10.09 20.47
N LEU A 115 5.38 10.74 20.50
CA LEU A 115 6.62 10.22 19.97
C LEU A 115 7.63 10.21 21.10
N VAL A 116 8.24 9.07 21.39
CA VAL A 116 9.23 8.90 22.46
C VAL A 116 10.62 8.68 21.87
N PHE A 117 11.62 9.26 22.53
CA PHE A 117 13.01 9.18 22.12
C PHE A 117 13.95 9.28 23.33
N LYS A 118 15.18 8.82 23.15
CA LYS A 118 16.21 8.80 24.20
C LYS A 118 16.83 10.19 24.40
N ILE A 119 16.96 10.60 25.67
CA ILE A 119 17.74 11.77 26.10
C ILE A 119 18.97 11.28 26.87
N ASN A 120 20.10 11.93 26.65
CA ASN A 120 21.34 11.69 27.37
C ASN A 120 21.72 12.87 28.29
N ASP A 121 21.26 14.09 27.95
CA ASP A 121 21.49 15.31 28.72
C ASP A 121 20.32 16.28 28.48
N GLY A 122 19.40 16.33 29.42
CA GLY A 122 18.19 17.15 29.32
C GLY A 122 18.47 18.65 29.33
N THR A 123 19.57 19.10 29.95
CA THR A 123 19.97 20.52 29.99
C THR A 123 20.54 20.94 28.63
N ARG A 124 21.41 20.11 28.07
CA ARG A 124 21.97 20.33 26.73
C ARG A 124 20.85 20.32 25.68
N PHE A 125 19.91 19.39 25.78
CA PHE A 125 18.75 19.33 24.90
C PHE A 125 17.89 20.59 25.00
N ALA A 126 17.62 21.10 26.21
CA ALA A 126 16.90 22.36 26.41
C ALA A 126 17.62 23.55 25.73
N SER A 127 18.94 23.59 25.83
CA SER A 127 19.74 24.62 25.16
C SER A 127 19.68 24.53 23.64
N ALA A 128 19.73 23.30 23.08
CA ALA A 128 19.62 23.06 21.64
C ALA A 128 18.25 23.47 21.08
N ILE A 129 17.18 23.05 21.72
CA ILE A 129 15.79 23.39 21.32
C ILE A 129 15.55 24.89 21.35
N SER A 130 16.05 25.59 22.39
CA SER A 130 15.94 27.05 22.51
C SER A 130 16.61 27.81 21.35
N LYS A 131 17.66 27.24 20.76
CA LYS A 131 18.40 27.85 19.64
C LYS A 131 17.76 27.57 18.27
N ILE A 132 17.20 26.36 18.10
CA ILE A 132 16.70 25.93 16.81
C ILE A 132 15.30 26.51 16.50
N GLY A 133 14.45 26.66 17.50
CA GLY A 133 13.01 26.81 17.27
C GLY A 133 12.48 28.23 17.31
N GLY A 134 13.21 29.22 17.84
CA GLY A 134 12.62 30.53 18.12
C GLY A 134 11.43 30.47 19.09
N TYR A 135 11.21 29.29 19.71
CA TYR A 135 10.13 29.01 20.65
C TYR A 135 10.37 29.65 22.01
N THR A 136 9.34 29.69 22.82
CA THR A 136 9.44 30.05 24.25
C THR A 136 10.51 29.20 24.92
N ARG A 137 11.29 29.76 25.82
CA ARG A 137 12.35 29.01 26.52
C ARG A 137 11.71 27.83 27.27
N PRO A 138 12.36 26.64 27.21
CA PRO A 138 11.89 25.50 27.99
C PRO A 138 11.83 25.81 29.47
N ASN A 139 10.79 25.39 30.14
CA ASN A 139 10.59 25.58 31.57
C ASN A 139 10.94 24.27 32.31
N LYS A 140 11.63 24.38 33.45
CA LYS A 140 11.97 23.20 34.27
C LYS A 140 11.17 23.24 35.58
N VAL A 141 10.34 22.22 35.80
CA VAL A 141 9.51 22.05 36.99
C VAL A 141 9.66 20.61 37.49
N ASP A 142 9.97 20.44 38.78
CA ASP A 142 10.13 19.12 39.43
C ASP A 142 11.07 18.14 38.69
N GLY A 143 12.17 18.66 38.13
CA GLY A 143 13.13 17.86 37.38
C GLY A 143 12.81 17.59 35.92
N LEU A 144 11.61 17.94 35.46
CA LEU A 144 11.15 17.78 34.09
C LEU A 144 11.22 19.09 33.33
N TRP A 145 11.68 19.02 32.10
CA TRP A 145 11.63 20.10 31.13
C TRP A 145 10.35 20.04 30.31
N TYR A 146 9.76 21.21 30.05
CA TYR A 146 8.57 21.32 29.23
C TYR A 146 8.64 22.55 28.32
N ILE A 147 8.11 22.38 27.08
CA ILE A 147 7.84 23.46 26.14
C ILE A 147 6.53 23.20 25.42
N ALA A 148 5.62 24.18 25.41
CA ALA A 148 4.44 24.16 24.55
C ALA A 148 4.86 24.58 23.14
N ILE A 149 4.59 23.74 22.16
CA ILE A 149 4.86 24.01 20.74
C ILE A 149 3.60 24.66 20.12
N GLU A 150 2.45 24.06 20.38
CA GLU A 150 1.12 24.55 20.00
C GLU A 150 0.11 24.28 21.11
N GLN A 151 -1.14 24.69 20.93
CA GLN A 151 -2.18 24.56 21.96
C GLN A 151 -2.32 23.13 22.52
N TYR A 152 -2.16 22.10 21.65
CA TYR A 152 -2.31 20.69 22.02
C TYR A 152 -1.03 19.88 21.84
N VAL A 153 0.07 20.50 21.45
CA VAL A 153 1.35 19.84 21.20
C VAL A 153 2.39 20.38 22.19
N GLY A 154 2.96 19.49 22.95
CA GLY A 154 4.00 19.79 23.92
C GLY A 154 5.17 18.82 23.84
N LEU A 155 6.35 19.29 24.19
CA LEU A 155 7.53 18.47 24.35
C LEU A 155 7.94 18.49 25.82
N CYS A 156 8.03 17.32 26.43
CA CYS A 156 8.43 17.14 27.80
C CYS A 156 9.56 16.11 27.89
N TRP A 157 10.58 16.36 28.75
CA TRP A 157 11.72 15.44 28.87
C TRP A 157 12.42 15.54 30.23
N ASN A 158 13.19 14.52 30.54
CA ASN A 158 14.14 14.48 31.64
C ASN A 158 15.54 14.13 31.11
N ASP A 159 16.45 13.70 31.98
CA ASP A 159 17.81 13.30 31.55
C ASP A 159 17.90 11.88 30.97
N GLU A 160 16.77 11.16 30.84
CA GLU A 160 16.71 9.80 30.32
C GLU A 160 15.90 9.67 29.04
N ALA A 161 14.79 10.43 28.93
CA ALA A 161 13.88 10.29 27.80
C ALA A 161 13.08 11.57 27.54
N GLY A 162 12.60 11.72 26.30
CA GLY A 162 11.71 12.78 25.85
C GLY A 162 10.44 12.21 25.24
N VAL A 163 9.35 12.97 25.40
CA VAL A 163 8.09 12.70 24.75
C VAL A 163 7.56 13.97 24.07
N LEU A 164 7.40 13.90 22.75
CA LEU A 164 6.58 14.84 22.00
C LEU A 164 5.14 14.34 22.12
N PHE A 165 4.29 15.08 22.79
CA PHE A 165 2.96 14.65 23.17
C PHE A 165 1.91 15.50 22.46
N VAL A 166 0.90 14.82 21.91
CA VAL A 166 -0.29 15.46 21.35
C VAL A 166 -1.44 15.17 22.30
N GLY A 167 -1.84 16.20 23.06
CA GLY A 167 -2.91 16.10 24.03
C GLY A 167 -4.29 16.04 23.40
N ASN A 168 -5.26 15.57 24.17
CA ASN A 168 -6.65 15.56 23.75
C ASN A 168 -7.37 16.80 24.31
N PRO A 169 -8.01 17.63 23.47
CA PRO A 169 -8.75 18.81 23.92
C PRO A 169 -9.97 18.49 24.79
N LEU A 170 -10.43 17.23 24.78
CA LEU A 170 -11.57 16.79 25.59
C LEU A 170 -11.20 16.41 27.02
N ILE A 171 -9.90 16.33 27.35
CA ILE A 171 -9.43 16.05 28.71
C ILE A 171 -9.23 17.39 29.44
N ASP A 172 -9.91 17.56 30.56
CA ASP A 172 -9.76 18.71 31.46
C ASP A 172 -8.46 18.61 32.29
N GLU A 173 -7.33 18.41 31.59
CA GLU A 173 -6.00 18.36 32.16
C GLU A 173 -5.01 18.98 31.21
N SER A 174 -4.06 19.79 31.73
CA SER A 174 -3.05 20.42 30.89
C SER A 174 -2.16 19.37 30.20
N ASN A 175 -1.75 19.65 28.96
CA ASN A 175 -0.83 18.79 28.20
C ASN A 175 0.46 18.51 28.95
N GLN A 176 0.94 19.48 29.72
CA GLN A 176 2.11 19.30 30.59
C GLN A 176 1.89 18.17 31.59
N LYS A 177 0.78 18.16 32.34
CA LYS A 177 0.47 17.11 33.31
C LYS A 177 0.28 15.74 32.67
N GLN A 178 -0.35 15.68 31.50
CA GLN A 178 -0.47 14.43 30.74
C GLN A 178 0.90 13.88 30.35
N ALA A 179 1.81 14.73 29.85
CA ALA A 179 3.17 14.36 29.49
C ALA A 179 4.02 13.97 30.73
N GLU A 180 3.88 14.70 31.84
CA GLU A 180 4.52 14.36 33.11
C GLU A 180 4.11 12.99 33.63
N ARG A 181 2.82 12.63 33.50
CA ARG A 181 2.32 11.31 33.87
C ARG A 181 2.99 10.21 33.04
N LEU A 182 3.16 10.39 31.74
CA LEU A 182 3.88 9.44 30.89
C LEU A 182 5.35 9.30 31.31
N LEU A 183 6.05 10.41 31.56
CA LEU A 183 7.45 10.38 31.97
C LEU A 183 7.67 9.72 33.34
N ARG A 184 6.67 9.77 34.23
CA ARG A 184 6.70 9.14 35.56
C ARG A 184 6.01 7.77 35.60
N GLN A 185 5.58 7.24 34.44
CA GLN A 185 4.84 5.99 34.35
C GLN A 185 5.63 4.82 34.94
N PRO A 186 5.04 4.03 35.89
CA PRO A 186 5.65 2.80 36.36
C PRO A 186 5.83 1.78 35.25
N GLN A 187 6.84 0.92 35.35
CA GLN A 187 7.17 -0.06 34.31
C GLN A 187 6.04 -1.04 34.03
N GLU A 188 5.23 -1.40 35.01
CA GLU A 188 4.09 -2.32 34.88
C GLU A 188 2.98 -1.80 33.93
N TYR A 189 2.92 -0.48 33.72
CA TYR A 189 2.02 0.17 32.76
C TYR A 189 2.67 0.47 31.41
N SER A 190 3.85 -0.05 31.19
CA SER A 190 4.61 0.15 29.97
C SER A 190 4.27 -0.87 28.90
N ILE A 191 4.35 -0.46 27.63
CA ILE A 191 4.25 -1.35 26.46
C ILE A 191 5.27 -2.48 26.52
N LEU A 192 6.41 -2.28 27.19
CA LEU A 192 7.44 -3.30 27.37
C LEU A 192 6.93 -4.55 28.14
N ASP A 193 5.84 -4.43 28.88
CA ASP A 193 5.15 -5.53 29.55
C ASP A 193 4.00 -6.14 28.76
N ASN A 194 3.69 -5.57 27.58
CA ASN A 194 2.68 -6.12 26.69
C ASN A 194 3.26 -7.35 25.92
N PRO A 195 2.64 -8.54 26.01
CA PRO A 195 3.18 -9.73 25.35
C PRO A 195 3.16 -9.62 23.82
N ASN A 196 2.19 -8.92 23.23
CA ASN A 196 2.12 -8.70 21.80
C ASN A 196 3.27 -7.81 21.33
N TYR A 197 3.57 -6.76 22.11
CA TYR A 197 4.71 -5.91 21.82
C TYR A 197 6.05 -6.66 21.95
N LYS A 198 6.20 -7.54 22.94
CA LYS A 198 7.40 -8.38 23.07
C LYS A 198 7.61 -9.27 21.85
N ALA A 199 6.54 -9.87 21.33
CA ALA A 199 6.59 -10.69 20.12
C ALA A 199 6.91 -9.84 18.87
N PHE A 200 6.33 -8.65 18.76
CA PHE A 200 6.63 -7.68 17.69
C PHE A 200 8.09 -7.21 17.75
N ALA A 201 8.56 -6.75 18.92
CA ALA A 201 9.91 -6.22 19.10
C ALA A 201 11.04 -7.26 18.95
N ALA A 202 10.70 -8.56 19.02
CA ALA A 202 11.64 -9.65 18.79
C ALA A 202 11.93 -9.90 17.29
N GLN A 203 11.17 -9.29 16.40
CA GLN A 203 11.33 -9.41 14.94
C GLN A 203 12.40 -8.44 14.44
N ASP A 204 13.01 -8.76 13.30
CA ASP A 204 13.95 -7.86 12.62
C ASP A 204 13.21 -6.94 11.66
N PHE A 205 13.43 -5.62 11.81
CA PHE A 205 12.83 -4.60 10.96
C PHE A 205 13.60 -3.27 11.01
N ASP A 206 13.46 -2.48 9.97
CA ASP A 206 13.94 -1.11 9.91
C ASP A 206 12.86 -0.13 10.41
N ILE A 207 11.60 -0.37 10.00
CA ILE A 207 10.42 0.33 10.49
C ILE A 207 9.36 -0.73 10.81
N GLY A 208 8.82 -0.69 12.01
CA GLY A 208 7.78 -1.61 12.45
C GLY A 208 6.54 -0.85 12.92
N LEU A 209 5.37 -1.41 12.63
CA LEU A 209 4.07 -0.92 13.09
C LEU A 209 3.30 -2.08 13.71
N MET A 210 2.87 -1.93 14.96
CA MET A 210 1.95 -2.84 15.64
C MET A 210 0.61 -2.15 15.82
N VAL A 211 -0.49 -2.86 15.53
CA VAL A 211 -1.85 -2.35 15.58
C VAL A 211 -2.79 -3.33 16.29
N ASP A 212 -3.59 -2.84 17.23
CA ASP A 212 -4.71 -3.60 17.80
C ASP A 212 -5.94 -3.46 16.88
N ASN A 213 -6.23 -4.53 16.15
CA ASN A 213 -7.32 -4.56 15.17
C ASN A 213 -8.70 -4.38 15.80
N ASN A 214 -8.88 -4.82 17.05
CA ASN A 214 -10.17 -4.70 17.73
C ASN A 214 -10.55 -3.24 18.01
N VAL A 215 -9.56 -2.36 18.14
CA VAL A 215 -9.80 -0.93 18.36
C VAL A 215 -10.01 -0.21 17.03
N VAL A 216 -9.18 -0.50 16.02
CA VAL A 216 -9.30 0.12 14.69
C VAL A 216 -10.68 -0.13 14.09
N GLN A 217 -11.22 -1.34 14.22
CA GLN A 217 -12.57 -1.66 13.74
C GLN A 217 -13.67 -0.83 14.40
N ARG A 218 -13.54 -0.49 15.69
CA ARG A 218 -14.54 0.32 16.39
C ARG A 218 -14.52 1.79 16.00
N THR A 219 -13.41 2.26 15.47
CA THR A 219 -13.15 3.69 15.21
C THR A 219 -13.10 4.04 13.73
N ALA A 220 -12.82 3.07 12.86
CA ALA A 220 -12.93 3.26 11.43
C ALA A 220 -14.41 3.34 11.05
N GLY A 221 -14.87 4.55 10.71
CA GLY A 221 -16.17 4.73 10.07
C GLY A 221 -16.25 3.91 8.77
N SER A 222 -17.46 3.55 8.34
CA SER A 222 -17.71 2.83 7.09
C SER A 222 -17.21 3.66 5.90
N ASN A 223 -16.06 3.29 5.37
CA ASN A 223 -15.55 3.74 4.07
C ASN A 223 -15.56 2.55 3.11
N ASP A 224 -15.89 2.77 1.83
CA ASP A 224 -15.98 1.72 0.80
C ASP A 224 -14.75 0.79 0.76
N TRP A 225 -13.55 1.33 1.02
CA TRP A 225 -12.31 0.55 1.11
C TRP A 225 -12.23 -0.32 2.37
N MET A 226 -12.77 0.15 3.50
CA MET A 226 -12.85 -0.64 4.73
C MET A 226 -13.86 -1.78 4.59
N ASP A 227 -14.93 -1.56 3.84
CA ASP A 227 -15.92 -2.61 3.56
C ASP A 227 -15.30 -3.72 2.70
N ILE A 228 -14.49 -3.37 1.69
CA ILE A 228 -13.71 -4.35 0.91
C ILE A 228 -12.69 -5.07 1.80
N TYR A 229 -11.95 -4.35 2.65
CA TYR A 229 -11.00 -4.94 3.59
C TYR A 229 -11.71 -5.89 4.58
N ASN A 230 -12.87 -5.48 5.09
CA ASN A 230 -13.71 -6.29 5.98
C ASN A 230 -14.32 -7.52 5.27
N MET A 231 -14.55 -7.47 3.94
CA MET A 231 -14.98 -8.64 3.16
C MET A 231 -13.97 -9.79 3.20
N PHE A 232 -12.67 -9.49 3.25
CA PHE A 232 -11.62 -10.51 3.36
C PHE A 232 -11.35 -10.94 4.82
N GLY A 233 -12.12 -10.45 5.75
CA GLY A 233 -12.09 -10.80 7.15
C GLY A 233 -11.54 -9.69 8.02
N SER A 234 -12.43 -9.11 8.81
CA SER A 234 -12.01 -8.20 9.86
C SER A 234 -10.98 -8.91 10.75
N PRO A 235 -9.71 -8.52 10.72
CA PRO A 235 -8.71 -9.15 11.57
C PRO A 235 -9.07 -8.88 13.03
N THR A 236 -9.32 -9.94 13.80
CA THR A 236 -9.39 -9.86 15.26
C THR A 236 -8.00 -10.07 15.83
N GLY A 237 -7.72 -9.53 17.01
CA GLY A 237 -6.42 -9.61 17.64
C GLY A 237 -5.54 -8.43 17.25
N TRP A 238 -4.28 -8.69 16.93
CA TRP A 238 -3.34 -7.64 16.56
C TRP A 238 -2.63 -7.97 15.24
N SER A 239 -2.10 -6.94 14.59
CA SER A 239 -1.31 -7.08 13.37
C SER A 239 0.01 -6.36 13.51
N ASP A 240 1.01 -6.85 12.80
CA ASP A 240 2.23 -6.09 12.54
C ASP A 240 2.44 -5.82 11.06
N VAL A 241 3.12 -4.72 10.77
CA VAL A 241 3.65 -4.38 9.46
C VAL A 241 5.11 -4.03 9.65
N LEU A 242 6.00 -4.79 9.01
CA LEU A 242 7.45 -4.64 9.10
C LEU A 242 8.00 -4.23 7.75
N VAL A 243 8.78 -3.16 7.72
CA VAL A 243 9.46 -2.67 6.53
C VAL A 243 10.96 -2.91 6.69
N ASN A 244 11.54 -3.59 5.71
CA ASN A 244 12.98 -3.81 5.60
C ASN A 244 13.51 -3.30 4.26
N PHE A 245 14.57 -2.54 4.30
CA PHE A 245 15.31 -2.10 3.12
C PHE A 245 16.44 -3.09 2.86
N GLU A 246 16.23 -3.96 1.88
CA GLU A 246 17.22 -4.93 1.43
C GLU A 246 18.07 -4.35 0.27
N ASP A 247 19.00 -5.11 -0.29
CA ASP A 247 19.90 -4.57 -1.33
C ASP A 247 19.14 -4.20 -2.62
N GLU A 248 18.21 -5.02 -3.05
CA GLU A 248 17.46 -4.82 -4.29
C GLU A 248 15.95 -4.66 -4.09
N THR A 249 15.46 -4.79 -2.86
CA THR A 249 14.04 -4.71 -2.55
C THR A 249 13.75 -3.83 -1.33
N VAL A 250 12.52 -3.32 -1.29
CA VAL A 250 11.91 -2.87 -0.04
C VAL A 250 10.84 -3.89 0.30
N ASP A 251 11.06 -4.63 1.37
CA ASP A 251 10.17 -5.68 1.84
C ASP A 251 9.17 -5.11 2.86
N ILE A 252 7.89 -5.26 2.58
CA ILE A 252 6.81 -4.86 3.49
C ILE A 252 6.05 -6.14 3.86
N ARG A 253 6.28 -6.63 5.06
CA ARG A 253 5.63 -7.82 5.60
C ARG A 253 4.50 -7.43 6.52
N SER A 254 3.31 -7.93 6.27
CA SER A 254 2.15 -7.75 7.14
C SER A 254 1.71 -9.11 7.70
N THR A 255 1.62 -9.24 9.01
CA THR A 255 1.18 -10.46 9.69
C THR A 255 -0.02 -10.16 10.57
N VAL A 256 -1.08 -10.96 10.45
CA VAL A 256 -2.25 -10.90 11.31
C VAL A 256 -2.14 -11.99 12.37
N HIS A 257 -2.02 -11.57 13.65
CA HIS A 257 -2.01 -12.47 14.81
C HIS A 257 -3.44 -12.60 15.34
N LYS A 258 -4.15 -13.59 14.81
CA LYS A 258 -5.57 -13.78 15.11
C LYS A 258 -5.80 -14.11 16.57
N ALA A 259 -6.90 -13.58 17.14
CA ALA A 259 -7.48 -14.15 18.34
C ALA A 259 -7.94 -15.59 18.04
N ASN A 260 -7.79 -16.49 19.02
CA ASN A 260 -8.10 -17.93 18.88
C ASN A 260 -9.45 -18.15 18.18
N GLY A 261 -9.44 -18.92 17.08
CA GLY A 261 -10.65 -19.42 16.41
C GLY A 261 -11.06 -18.72 15.12
N ALA A 262 -10.39 -17.64 14.69
CA ALA A 262 -10.71 -17.02 13.39
C ALA A 262 -10.05 -17.78 12.22
N GLU A 263 -10.84 -18.39 11.37
CA GLU A 263 -10.36 -19.08 10.17
C GLU A 263 -9.93 -18.07 9.08
N SER A 264 -8.92 -18.43 8.32
CA SER A 264 -8.49 -17.63 7.17
C SER A 264 -9.43 -17.86 5.99
N VAL A 265 -9.83 -16.79 5.30
CA VAL A 265 -10.53 -16.90 4.02
C VAL A 265 -9.60 -17.30 2.88
N LEU A 266 -8.29 -17.19 3.07
CA LEU A 266 -7.30 -17.74 2.14
C LEU A 266 -6.98 -19.18 2.53
N ARG A 267 -6.87 -20.05 1.54
CA ARG A 267 -6.37 -21.42 1.74
C ARG A 267 -4.93 -21.41 2.24
N THR A 268 -4.45 -22.51 2.74
CA THR A 268 -3.02 -22.69 3.09
C THR A 268 -2.16 -23.02 1.86
N SER A 269 -2.77 -23.51 0.78
CA SER A 269 -2.12 -23.82 -0.50
C SER A 269 -2.43 -22.77 -1.55
N GLY A 270 -1.52 -22.57 -2.49
CA GLY A 270 -1.76 -21.75 -3.67
C GLY A 270 -2.85 -22.30 -4.59
N PRO A 271 -3.20 -21.52 -5.63
CA PRO A 271 -4.13 -21.95 -6.66
C PRO A 271 -3.60 -23.16 -7.44
N ASP A 272 -4.50 -23.87 -8.11
CA ASP A 272 -4.12 -24.96 -9.02
C ASP A 272 -3.15 -24.43 -10.10
N ALA A 273 -2.07 -25.16 -10.37
CA ALA A 273 -1.07 -24.74 -11.35
C ALA A 273 -1.70 -24.48 -12.73
N SER A 274 -2.71 -25.26 -13.13
CA SER A 274 -3.44 -25.05 -14.38
C SER A 274 -4.20 -23.71 -14.40
N HIS A 275 -4.60 -23.21 -13.23
CA HIS A 275 -5.27 -21.91 -13.10
C HIS A 275 -4.32 -20.76 -13.41
N LEU A 276 -3.08 -20.84 -12.96
CA LEU A 276 -2.05 -19.84 -13.26
C LEU A 276 -1.54 -19.90 -14.70
N ASP A 277 -1.56 -21.08 -15.32
CA ASP A 277 -1.25 -21.22 -16.75
C ASP A 277 -2.33 -20.62 -17.67
N ALA A 278 -3.46 -20.20 -17.10
CA ALA A 278 -4.57 -19.58 -17.83
C ALA A 278 -4.53 -18.03 -17.84
N LEU A 279 -3.39 -17.41 -17.61
CA LEU A 279 -3.20 -15.97 -17.82
C LEU A 279 -3.14 -15.65 -19.30
N ALA A 280 -3.75 -14.54 -19.73
CA ALA A 280 -3.93 -14.21 -21.14
C ALA A 280 -2.64 -13.88 -21.89
N ASP A 281 -1.63 -13.38 -21.22
CA ASP A 281 -0.39 -12.92 -21.86
C ASP A 281 0.86 -13.49 -21.20
N LYS A 282 1.93 -13.58 -22.00
CA LYS A 282 3.26 -13.99 -21.50
C LYS A 282 3.89 -12.96 -20.58
N ASN A 283 3.51 -11.68 -20.73
CA ASN A 283 4.02 -10.57 -19.94
C ASN A 283 2.83 -9.62 -19.59
N PRO A 284 1.98 -9.98 -18.65
CA PRO A 284 0.94 -9.07 -18.21
C PRO A 284 1.57 -7.82 -17.56
N ILE A 285 0.95 -6.65 -17.74
CA ILE A 285 1.31 -5.41 -17.01
C ILE A 285 1.23 -5.68 -15.51
N GLY A 286 0.23 -6.48 -15.13
CA GLY A 286 0.07 -6.94 -13.76
C GLY A 286 -0.88 -8.11 -13.67
N PHE A 287 -0.72 -8.88 -12.62
CA PHE A 287 -1.68 -9.89 -12.23
C PHE A 287 -1.73 -10.04 -10.71
N ILE A 288 -2.87 -10.51 -10.24
CA ILE A 288 -3.06 -10.96 -8.86
C ILE A 288 -3.82 -12.28 -8.89
N SER A 289 -3.44 -13.22 -8.05
CA SER A 289 -4.08 -14.52 -7.90
C SER A 289 -4.34 -14.83 -6.44
N LEU A 290 -5.53 -15.35 -6.17
CA LEU A 290 -6.02 -15.70 -4.84
C LEU A 290 -6.50 -17.15 -4.84
N ALA A 291 -6.23 -17.86 -3.75
CA ALA A 291 -6.81 -19.17 -3.47
C ALA A 291 -7.69 -19.06 -2.22
N LEU A 292 -9.00 -19.02 -2.42
CA LEU A 292 -9.99 -18.76 -1.37
C LEU A 292 -10.52 -20.06 -0.76
N ASP A 293 -10.67 -20.09 0.55
CA ASP A 293 -11.56 -21.04 1.21
C ASP A 293 -13.00 -20.49 1.19
N LEU A 294 -13.79 -20.97 0.25
CA LEU A 294 -15.15 -20.49 0.04
C LEU A 294 -16.08 -20.76 1.22
N LYS A 295 -15.81 -21.81 2.03
CA LYS A 295 -16.59 -22.08 3.24
C LYS A 295 -16.29 -21.07 4.34
N ALA A 296 -15.01 -20.81 4.59
CA ALA A 296 -14.58 -19.81 5.55
C ALA A 296 -15.07 -18.41 5.12
N LEU A 297 -14.97 -18.07 3.84
CA LEU A 297 -15.47 -16.81 3.29
C LEU A 297 -16.98 -16.66 3.54
N LEU A 298 -17.78 -17.68 3.21
CA LEU A 298 -19.22 -17.63 3.42
C LEU A 298 -19.61 -17.52 4.90
N ALA A 299 -18.92 -18.28 5.77
CA ALA A 299 -19.14 -18.20 7.21
C ALA A 299 -18.87 -16.78 7.74
N GLN A 300 -17.83 -16.15 7.25
CA GLN A 300 -17.47 -14.79 7.63
C GLN A 300 -18.47 -13.74 7.10
N LEU A 301 -18.87 -13.83 5.83
CA LEU A 301 -19.88 -12.95 5.24
C LEU A 301 -21.21 -13.04 6.00
N ARG A 302 -21.58 -14.23 6.49
CA ARG A 302 -22.79 -14.41 7.31
C ARG A 302 -22.66 -13.92 8.75
N ALA A 303 -21.45 -13.77 9.27
CA ALA A 303 -21.23 -13.22 10.60
C ALA A 303 -21.45 -11.69 10.64
N ASP A 304 -21.31 -11.01 9.50
CA ASP A 304 -21.62 -9.59 9.37
C ASP A 304 -23.09 -9.39 9.02
N ALA A 305 -23.80 -8.56 9.79
CA ALA A 305 -25.25 -8.37 9.65
C ALA A 305 -25.65 -7.74 8.30
N ASN A 306 -24.83 -6.83 7.75
CA ASN A 306 -25.10 -6.19 6.46
C ASN A 306 -24.84 -7.15 5.31
N MET A 307 -23.69 -7.85 5.35
CA MET A 307 -23.34 -8.85 4.34
C MET A 307 -24.31 -10.02 4.33
N LYS A 308 -24.76 -10.47 5.49
CA LYS A 308 -25.79 -11.51 5.61
C LYS A 308 -27.06 -11.12 4.86
N ARG A 309 -27.55 -9.90 5.05
CA ARG A 309 -28.75 -9.39 4.34
C ARG A 309 -28.53 -9.36 2.82
N ASN A 310 -27.37 -8.87 2.36
CA ASN A 310 -27.05 -8.86 0.93
C ASN A 310 -26.97 -10.28 0.35
N LEU A 311 -26.43 -11.25 1.11
CA LEU A 311 -26.42 -12.65 0.70
C LEU A 311 -27.82 -13.23 0.60
N GLU A 312 -28.71 -12.97 1.56
CA GLU A 312 -30.11 -13.39 1.54
C GLU A 312 -30.84 -12.82 0.30
N GLU A 313 -30.62 -11.55 -0.04
CA GLU A 313 -31.15 -10.94 -1.27
C GLU A 313 -30.65 -11.64 -2.54
N VAL A 314 -29.37 -12.04 -2.58
CA VAL A 314 -28.79 -12.80 -3.71
C VAL A 314 -29.39 -14.21 -3.75
N GLU A 315 -29.51 -14.91 -2.62
CA GLU A 315 -30.13 -16.25 -2.54
C GLU A 315 -31.58 -16.22 -3.05
N ASP A 316 -32.36 -15.23 -2.63
CA ASP A 316 -33.73 -15.00 -3.08
C ASP A 316 -33.80 -14.72 -4.59
N ALA A 317 -32.96 -13.83 -5.10
CA ALA A 317 -32.89 -13.50 -6.52
C ALA A 317 -32.49 -14.69 -7.38
N MET A 318 -31.61 -15.55 -6.86
CA MET A 318 -31.13 -16.74 -7.55
C MET A 318 -32.07 -17.94 -7.36
N GLY A 319 -32.87 -17.97 -6.29
CA GLY A 319 -33.76 -19.05 -5.93
C GLY A 319 -33.05 -20.32 -5.43
N MET A 320 -31.85 -20.13 -4.82
CA MET A 320 -31.05 -21.22 -4.24
C MET A 320 -30.08 -20.73 -3.20
N PRO A 321 -29.68 -21.56 -2.21
CA PRO A 321 -28.69 -21.21 -1.20
C PRO A 321 -27.32 -20.91 -1.78
N MET A 322 -26.59 -20.00 -1.17
CA MET A 322 -25.22 -19.61 -1.58
C MET A 322 -24.25 -20.80 -1.55
N GLU A 323 -24.42 -21.73 -0.60
CA GLU A 323 -23.60 -22.95 -0.53
C GLU A 323 -23.70 -23.80 -1.80
N ASP A 324 -24.89 -23.91 -2.36
CA ASP A 324 -25.09 -24.70 -3.58
C ASP A 324 -24.48 -23.99 -4.80
N MET A 325 -24.56 -22.66 -4.85
CA MET A 325 -23.88 -21.86 -5.86
C MET A 325 -22.35 -22.03 -5.78
N LEU A 326 -21.80 -21.92 -4.57
CA LEU A 326 -20.35 -22.00 -4.34
C LEU A 326 -19.75 -23.37 -4.62
N ARG A 327 -20.54 -24.47 -4.60
CA ARG A 327 -20.07 -25.81 -4.99
C ARG A 327 -19.55 -25.88 -6.42
N SER A 328 -20.05 -25.01 -7.31
CA SER A 328 -19.58 -24.95 -8.69
C SER A 328 -18.23 -24.26 -8.86
N PHE A 329 -17.68 -23.68 -7.80
CA PHE A 329 -16.40 -22.99 -7.81
C PHE A 329 -15.39 -23.68 -6.90
N ASN A 330 -14.10 -23.61 -7.26
CA ASN A 330 -13.03 -24.22 -6.46
C ASN A 330 -12.29 -23.20 -5.54
N GLY A 331 -12.61 -21.92 -5.67
CA GLY A 331 -12.01 -20.84 -4.88
C GLY A 331 -10.75 -20.20 -5.49
N ASP A 332 -10.27 -20.69 -6.64
CA ASP A 332 -9.17 -20.04 -7.36
C ASP A 332 -9.69 -18.84 -8.14
N VAL A 333 -9.09 -17.68 -7.96
CA VAL A 333 -9.41 -16.44 -8.66
C VAL A 333 -8.12 -15.76 -9.08
N SER A 334 -8.02 -15.37 -10.33
CA SER A 334 -6.91 -14.52 -10.79
C SER A 334 -7.42 -13.43 -11.72
N LEU A 335 -6.84 -12.24 -11.58
CA LEU A 335 -7.05 -11.11 -12.47
C LEU A 335 -5.72 -10.74 -13.10
N ALA A 336 -5.67 -10.71 -14.42
CA ALA A 336 -4.53 -10.21 -15.19
C ALA A 336 -4.93 -9.00 -16.01
N LEU A 337 -4.06 -8.02 -16.05
CA LEU A 337 -4.14 -6.85 -16.91
C LEU A 337 -3.02 -6.95 -17.93
N SER A 338 -3.39 -7.00 -19.18
CA SER A 338 -2.49 -7.14 -20.30
C SER A 338 -2.39 -5.84 -21.10
N ASP A 339 -1.65 -5.92 -22.21
CA ASP A 339 -1.47 -4.81 -23.13
C ASP A 339 -2.78 -4.25 -23.68
N TYR A 340 -2.72 -3.02 -24.12
CA TYR A 340 -3.78 -2.39 -24.90
C TYR A 340 -3.88 -3.05 -26.27
N ARG A 341 -5.10 -3.38 -26.68
CA ARG A 341 -5.35 -3.93 -28.00
C ARG A 341 -6.55 -3.26 -28.65
N ASN A 342 -6.52 -3.19 -29.95
CA ASN A 342 -7.71 -2.86 -30.72
C ASN A 342 -8.67 -4.05 -30.69
N ILE A 343 -9.65 -3.98 -29.80
CA ILE A 343 -10.64 -5.07 -29.62
C ILE A 343 -11.58 -5.23 -30.81
N VAL A 344 -11.71 -4.21 -31.68
CA VAL A 344 -12.55 -4.28 -32.88
C VAL A 344 -11.96 -5.28 -33.90
N ASP A 345 -10.64 -5.32 -34.04
CA ASP A 345 -10.00 -6.23 -35.00
C ASP A 345 -10.08 -7.70 -34.58
N GLU A 346 -10.10 -7.96 -33.27
CA GLU A 346 -10.20 -9.31 -32.72
C GLU A 346 -11.63 -9.86 -32.70
N ASP A 347 -12.65 -8.99 -32.72
CA ASP A 347 -14.07 -9.35 -32.57
C ASP A 347 -14.82 -9.16 -33.89
N PRO A 348 -15.10 -10.24 -34.64
CA PRO A 348 -15.81 -10.14 -35.92
C PRO A 348 -17.22 -9.55 -35.79
N VAL A 349 -17.91 -9.78 -34.67
CA VAL A 349 -19.26 -9.24 -34.43
C VAL A 349 -19.21 -7.73 -34.14
N LEU A 350 -18.24 -7.31 -33.33
CA LEU A 350 -18.02 -5.89 -33.06
C LEU A 350 -17.59 -5.15 -34.32
N LYS A 351 -16.72 -5.74 -35.10
CA LYS A 351 -16.25 -5.20 -36.39
C LYS A 351 -17.41 -4.97 -37.36
N GLU A 352 -18.26 -5.98 -37.56
CA GLU A 352 -19.46 -5.87 -38.42
C GLU A 352 -20.39 -4.77 -37.92
N LYS A 353 -20.65 -4.69 -36.62
CA LYS A 353 -21.49 -3.67 -35.99
C LYS A 353 -20.90 -2.26 -36.18
N MET A 354 -19.60 -2.10 -36.00
CA MET A 354 -18.90 -0.81 -36.21
C MET A 354 -18.93 -0.39 -37.67
N GLU A 355 -18.72 -1.31 -38.60
CA GLU A 355 -18.84 -1.05 -40.04
C GLU A 355 -20.27 -0.66 -40.44
N ALA A 356 -21.29 -1.34 -39.89
CA ALA A 356 -22.69 -1.02 -40.13
C ALA A 356 -23.04 0.40 -39.59
N MET A 357 -22.57 0.73 -38.40
CA MET A 357 -22.75 2.06 -37.81
C MET A 357 -22.05 3.15 -38.63
N ARG A 358 -20.82 2.89 -39.10
CA ARG A 358 -20.08 3.78 -39.99
C ARG A 358 -20.83 4.03 -41.30
N LYS A 359 -21.36 2.96 -41.93
CA LYS A 359 -22.17 3.09 -43.15
C LYS A 359 -23.44 3.91 -42.91
N MET A 360 -24.13 3.67 -41.81
CA MET A 360 -25.32 4.43 -41.44
C MET A 360 -25.00 5.92 -41.21
N TYR A 361 -23.91 6.23 -40.54
CA TYR A 361 -23.45 7.60 -40.31
C TYR A 361 -23.08 8.30 -41.61
N LEU A 362 -22.35 7.65 -42.50
CA LEU A 362 -22.03 8.19 -43.83
C LEU A 362 -23.27 8.44 -44.66
N GLN A 363 -24.27 7.55 -44.60
CA GLN A 363 -25.57 7.76 -45.29
C GLN A 363 -26.38 8.89 -44.67
N PHE A 364 -26.31 9.10 -43.37
CA PHE A 364 -27.00 10.22 -42.70
C PHE A 364 -26.34 11.53 -43.07
N ASN A 365 -25.02 11.65 -43.00
CA ASN A 365 -24.29 12.87 -43.33
C ASN A 365 -24.40 13.24 -44.82
N SER A 366 -24.48 12.28 -45.74
CA SER A 366 -24.66 12.57 -47.16
C SER A 366 -26.03 13.16 -47.49
N ARG A 367 -27.01 13.14 -46.57
CA ARG A 367 -28.35 13.75 -46.75
C ARG A 367 -28.45 15.19 -46.23
N PHE A 368 -27.44 15.66 -45.52
CA PHE A 368 -27.38 17.01 -44.98
C PHE A 368 -26.19 17.77 -45.58
N ASP A 369 -26.34 18.25 -46.82
CA ASP A 369 -25.37 19.15 -47.44
C ASP A 369 -25.22 20.42 -46.61
N GLY A 370 -24.10 20.61 -45.96
CA GLY A 370 -23.75 21.87 -45.30
C GLY A 370 -23.13 21.76 -43.90
N PHE A 371 -23.01 20.60 -43.31
CA PHE A 371 -22.23 20.43 -42.07
C PHE A 371 -20.86 19.81 -42.42
N GLU A 372 -19.83 20.67 -42.51
CA GLU A 372 -18.44 20.23 -42.43
C GLU A 372 -18.23 19.62 -41.03
N SER A 373 -18.45 18.31 -40.89
CA SER A 373 -18.19 17.60 -39.65
C SER A 373 -16.84 16.89 -39.70
N ASP A 374 -15.77 17.69 -39.68
CA ASP A 374 -14.42 17.14 -39.42
C ASP A 374 -14.25 16.61 -37.96
N GLU A 375 -15.27 16.77 -37.11
CA GLU A 375 -15.16 16.48 -35.68
C GLU A 375 -15.79 15.15 -35.21
N TYR A 376 -16.55 14.44 -36.03
CA TYR A 376 -17.10 13.14 -35.66
C TYR A 376 -16.44 12.00 -36.43
N ASN A 377 -15.13 11.82 -36.25
CA ASN A 377 -14.52 10.52 -36.57
C ASN A 377 -15.04 9.49 -35.56
N TYR A 378 -16.00 8.69 -35.99
CA TYR A 378 -16.36 7.49 -35.26
C TYR A 378 -15.06 6.66 -35.10
N PRO A 379 -14.62 6.34 -33.91
CA PRO A 379 -13.36 5.65 -33.72
C PRO A 379 -13.45 4.32 -34.47
N ALA A 380 -12.64 4.19 -35.52
CA ALA A 380 -12.48 2.92 -36.25
C ALA A 380 -11.79 1.87 -35.37
N GLU A 381 -11.21 2.32 -34.29
CA GLU A 381 -10.37 1.54 -33.39
C GLU A 381 -10.78 1.87 -31.96
N ILE A 382 -10.98 0.83 -31.15
CA ILE A 382 -11.20 0.94 -29.72
C ILE A 382 -10.03 0.25 -29.03
N GLU A 383 -9.04 1.05 -28.64
CA GLU A 383 -7.91 0.56 -27.86
C GLU A 383 -8.25 0.58 -26.37
N VAL A 384 -8.27 -0.58 -25.77
CA VAL A 384 -8.53 -0.76 -24.32
C VAL A 384 -7.53 -1.74 -23.73
N PRO A 385 -7.21 -1.60 -22.44
CA PRO A 385 -6.43 -2.63 -21.75
C PRO A 385 -7.26 -3.93 -21.73
N VAL A 386 -6.62 -5.02 -22.13
CA VAL A 386 -7.23 -6.34 -22.03
C VAL A 386 -7.12 -6.81 -20.59
N PHE A 387 -8.24 -7.12 -19.98
CA PHE A 387 -8.30 -7.80 -18.70
C PHE A 387 -8.80 -9.24 -18.87
N VAL A 388 -8.30 -10.12 -18.01
CA VAL A 388 -8.80 -11.50 -17.88
C VAL A 388 -8.99 -11.78 -16.39
N LEU A 389 -10.24 -11.90 -15.97
CA LEU A 389 -10.62 -12.47 -14.69
C LEU A 389 -10.83 -13.96 -14.88
N ASN A 390 -9.98 -14.80 -14.33
CA ASN A 390 -10.12 -16.25 -14.36
C ASN A 390 -10.64 -16.74 -13.00
N VAL A 391 -11.73 -17.49 -13.03
CA VAL A 391 -12.36 -18.10 -11.85
C VAL A 391 -12.32 -19.62 -12.03
N GLY A 392 -11.77 -20.29 -11.03
CA GLY A 392 -11.73 -21.74 -11.02
C GLY A 392 -13.12 -22.34 -10.77
N ILE A 393 -13.54 -23.24 -11.65
CA ILE A 393 -14.85 -23.89 -11.58
C ILE A 393 -14.72 -25.41 -11.45
N ASN A 394 -15.65 -26.03 -10.73
CA ASN A 394 -15.80 -27.48 -10.61
C ASN A 394 -16.69 -28.04 -11.69
N ASP A 395 -17.67 -27.26 -12.17
CA ASP A 395 -18.57 -27.61 -13.25
C ASP A 395 -19.01 -26.38 -14.06
N THR A 396 -19.54 -26.59 -15.25
CA THR A 396 -20.04 -25.54 -16.15
C THR A 396 -21.56 -25.40 -16.15
N VAL A 397 -22.27 -26.27 -15.42
CA VAL A 397 -23.74 -26.35 -15.50
C VAL A 397 -24.38 -25.17 -14.82
N PHE A 398 -24.07 -24.97 -13.54
CA PHE A 398 -24.62 -23.86 -12.78
C PHE A 398 -24.17 -22.48 -13.32
N PRO A 399 -22.86 -22.20 -13.52
CA PRO A 399 -22.47 -20.94 -14.12
C PRO A 399 -23.10 -20.66 -15.47
N GLY A 400 -23.19 -21.68 -16.34
CA GLY A 400 -23.82 -21.54 -17.64
C GLY A 400 -25.32 -21.26 -17.57
N LYS A 401 -26.04 -21.85 -16.60
CA LYS A 401 -27.45 -21.54 -16.34
C LYS A 401 -27.60 -20.09 -15.85
N MET A 402 -26.77 -19.67 -14.91
CA MET A 402 -26.77 -18.33 -14.38
C MET A 402 -26.57 -17.27 -15.48
N LEU A 403 -25.59 -17.47 -16.36
CA LEU A 403 -25.30 -16.54 -17.45
C LEU A 403 -26.49 -16.38 -18.41
N ARG A 404 -27.19 -17.49 -18.74
CA ARG A 404 -28.33 -17.44 -19.66
C ARG A 404 -29.60 -16.91 -19.01
N GLU A 405 -29.96 -17.41 -17.83
CA GLU A 405 -31.31 -17.22 -17.27
C GLU A 405 -31.37 -15.96 -16.38
N LYS A 406 -30.30 -15.65 -15.65
CA LYS A 406 -30.28 -14.53 -14.72
C LYS A 406 -29.56 -13.29 -15.29
N ILE A 407 -28.36 -13.46 -15.82
CA ILE A 407 -27.58 -12.35 -16.41
C ILE A 407 -28.04 -12.06 -17.85
N ARG A 408 -28.68 -13.03 -18.52
CA ARG A 408 -29.19 -12.93 -19.88
C ARG A 408 -28.13 -12.61 -20.94
N MET A 409 -26.93 -13.20 -20.77
CA MET A 409 -25.88 -13.09 -21.78
C MET A 409 -26.26 -13.89 -23.05
N GLN A 410 -25.91 -13.33 -24.19
CA GLN A 410 -26.09 -14.00 -25.47
C GLN A 410 -25.06 -15.13 -25.62
N ARG A 411 -25.51 -16.33 -25.95
CA ARG A 411 -24.63 -17.45 -26.27
C ARG A 411 -24.08 -17.28 -27.68
N VAL A 412 -22.76 -17.14 -27.82
CA VAL A 412 -22.07 -17.05 -29.12
C VAL A 412 -21.83 -18.45 -29.68
N GLU A 413 -21.22 -19.31 -28.86
CA GLU A 413 -21.02 -20.73 -29.15
C GLU A 413 -21.04 -21.56 -27.86
N TYR A 414 -20.79 -22.88 -27.96
CA TYR A 414 -20.80 -23.72 -26.75
C TYR A 414 -19.69 -23.30 -25.77
N GLY A 415 -20.10 -22.87 -24.58
CA GLY A 415 -19.20 -22.39 -23.54
C GLY A 415 -18.78 -20.93 -23.66
N LEU A 416 -19.15 -20.20 -24.73
CA LEU A 416 -18.85 -18.79 -24.94
C LEU A 416 -20.11 -17.95 -24.91
N TYR A 417 -20.12 -16.93 -24.09
CA TYR A 417 -21.21 -15.97 -23.90
C TYR A 417 -20.69 -14.54 -24.08
N SER A 418 -21.55 -13.64 -24.55
CA SER A 418 -21.26 -12.23 -24.67
C SER A 418 -22.38 -11.35 -24.11
N ALA A 419 -22.00 -10.19 -23.61
CA ALA A 419 -22.91 -9.11 -23.26
C ALA A 419 -22.33 -7.80 -23.79
N SER A 420 -23.19 -6.93 -24.36
CA SER A 420 -22.77 -5.59 -24.77
C SER A 420 -22.60 -4.72 -23.52
N SER A 421 -21.42 -4.15 -23.31
CA SER A 421 -21.25 -3.06 -22.34
C SER A 421 -21.79 -1.76 -22.95
N GLY A 422 -22.42 -0.91 -22.15
CA GLY A 422 -22.94 0.38 -22.61
C GLY A 422 -21.87 1.35 -23.18
N PHE A 423 -20.58 0.97 -23.09
CA PHE A 423 -19.44 1.74 -23.58
C PHE A 423 -18.88 1.27 -24.94
N GLY A 424 -19.65 0.47 -25.70
CA GLY A 424 -19.25 0.04 -27.05
C GLY A 424 -18.37 -1.21 -27.09
N ALA A 425 -17.80 -1.66 -25.97
CA ALA A 425 -17.06 -2.91 -25.88
C ALA A 425 -17.97 -4.06 -25.44
N ASN A 426 -17.69 -5.28 -25.89
CA ASN A 426 -18.36 -6.49 -25.41
C ASN A 426 -17.59 -7.07 -24.22
N VAL A 427 -18.33 -7.69 -23.30
CA VAL A 427 -17.76 -8.56 -22.27
C VAL A 427 -18.06 -10.00 -22.64
N TYR A 428 -17.03 -10.83 -22.62
CA TYR A 428 -17.11 -12.25 -22.93
C TYR A 428 -16.94 -13.07 -21.66
N VAL A 429 -17.73 -14.13 -21.56
CA VAL A 429 -17.52 -15.18 -20.56
C VAL A 429 -17.31 -16.50 -21.29
N ALA A 430 -16.12 -17.09 -21.14
CA ALA A 430 -15.79 -18.38 -21.71
C ALA A 430 -15.56 -19.42 -20.61
N MET A 431 -16.11 -20.62 -20.78
CA MET A 431 -16.01 -21.72 -19.81
C MET A 431 -15.53 -22.98 -20.50
N LYS A 432 -14.41 -23.53 -20.03
CA LYS A 432 -13.90 -24.83 -20.49
C LYS A 432 -13.07 -25.54 -19.41
N GLY A 433 -13.35 -26.80 -19.19
CA GLY A 433 -12.67 -27.58 -18.15
C GLY A 433 -12.89 -26.98 -16.77
N LYS A 434 -11.83 -26.61 -16.08
CA LYS A 434 -11.85 -26.01 -14.73
C LYS A 434 -11.79 -24.48 -14.74
N HIS A 435 -11.95 -23.85 -15.90
CA HIS A 435 -11.77 -22.41 -16.07
C HIS A 435 -13.05 -21.73 -16.52
N MET A 436 -13.37 -20.62 -15.90
CA MET A 436 -14.32 -19.63 -16.36
C MET A 436 -13.59 -18.28 -16.42
N ILE A 437 -13.43 -17.72 -17.63
CA ILE A 437 -12.85 -16.39 -17.77
C ILE A 437 -13.92 -15.35 -18.08
N VAL A 438 -13.73 -14.15 -17.55
CA VAL A 438 -14.45 -12.94 -17.92
C VAL A 438 -13.43 -11.98 -18.50
N THR A 439 -13.66 -11.51 -19.73
CA THR A 439 -12.69 -10.68 -20.44
C THR A 439 -13.38 -9.73 -21.43
N ASN A 440 -12.70 -8.66 -21.81
CA ASN A 440 -13.10 -7.79 -22.92
C ASN A 440 -12.45 -8.20 -24.26
N SER A 441 -11.64 -9.26 -24.29
CA SER A 441 -11.00 -9.79 -25.51
C SER A 441 -11.74 -11.01 -26.03
N TYR A 442 -12.30 -10.90 -27.25
CA TYR A 442 -12.85 -12.05 -27.98
C TYR A 442 -11.78 -13.11 -28.27
N GLY A 443 -10.57 -12.65 -28.61
CA GLY A 443 -9.42 -13.52 -28.89
C GLY A 443 -9.07 -14.41 -27.69
N ALA A 444 -8.97 -13.84 -26.48
CA ALA A 444 -8.69 -14.61 -25.26
C ALA A 444 -9.84 -15.60 -24.95
N ALA A 445 -11.10 -15.18 -25.09
CA ALA A 445 -12.25 -16.02 -24.84
C ALA A 445 -12.32 -17.21 -25.83
N SER A 446 -12.14 -16.95 -27.12
CA SER A 446 -12.12 -17.96 -28.18
C SER A 446 -10.94 -18.93 -28.05
N GLU A 447 -9.76 -18.43 -27.64
CA GLU A 447 -8.60 -19.28 -27.40
C GLU A 447 -8.87 -20.30 -26.28
N LEU A 448 -9.44 -19.86 -25.15
CA LEU A 448 -9.82 -20.79 -24.08
C LEU A 448 -10.80 -21.87 -24.60
N ILE A 449 -11.81 -21.49 -25.38
CA ILE A 449 -12.78 -22.45 -25.94
C ILE A 449 -12.09 -23.44 -26.88
N ARG A 450 -11.20 -22.96 -27.72
CA ARG A 450 -10.49 -23.81 -28.69
C ARG A 450 -9.50 -24.76 -28.04
N THR A 451 -8.65 -24.25 -27.12
CA THR A 451 -7.49 -24.99 -26.59
C THR A 451 -7.69 -25.54 -25.19
N GLY A 452 -8.62 -25.00 -24.41
CA GLY A 452 -8.84 -25.32 -23.00
C GLY A 452 -7.85 -24.62 -22.06
N ARG A 453 -7.00 -23.71 -22.58
CA ARG A 453 -6.01 -22.96 -21.81
C ARG A 453 -5.69 -21.63 -22.50
N LEU A 454 -5.16 -20.68 -21.76
CA LEU A 454 -4.54 -19.48 -22.28
C LEU A 454 -3.01 -19.68 -22.32
N GLN A 455 -2.30 -18.88 -23.10
CA GLN A 455 -0.84 -19.05 -23.28
C GLN A 455 0.01 -18.27 -22.29
N GLY A 456 -0.60 -17.48 -21.43
CA GLY A 456 0.09 -16.67 -20.44
C GLY A 456 0.68 -17.49 -19.29
N LYS A 457 1.77 -17.00 -18.72
CA LYS A 457 2.38 -17.57 -17.53
C LYS A 457 2.81 -16.44 -16.61
N PRO A 458 2.71 -16.64 -15.27
CA PRO A 458 3.33 -15.71 -14.32
C PRO A 458 4.84 -15.68 -14.55
N ALA A 459 5.48 -14.54 -14.26
CA ALA A 459 6.92 -14.43 -14.29
C ALA A 459 7.57 -15.42 -13.30
N ALA A 460 8.71 -15.98 -13.67
CA ALA A 460 9.36 -17.06 -12.91
C ALA A 460 9.82 -16.66 -11.49
N ASP A 461 9.99 -15.37 -11.25
CA ASP A 461 10.38 -14.78 -9.98
C ASP A 461 9.19 -14.57 -9.01
N VAL A 462 7.96 -14.84 -9.44
CA VAL A 462 6.78 -14.72 -8.57
C VAL A 462 6.58 -16.01 -7.78
N ASN A 463 6.49 -15.89 -6.45
CA ASN A 463 6.17 -17.02 -5.60
C ASN A 463 4.65 -17.33 -5.67
N THR A 464 4.30 -18.36 -6.42
CA THR A 464 2.93 -18.80 -6.62
C THR A 464 2.51 -19.97 -5.72
N LYS A 465 3.36 -20.39 -4.78
CA LYS A 465 3.07 -21.52 -3.88
C LYS A 465 2.04 -21.18 -2.80
N GLY A 466 1.99 -19.91 -2.41
CA GLY A 466 1.05 -19.42 -1.40
C GLY A 466 -0.32 -19.08 -1.96
N PRO A 467 -1.30 -18.82 -1.08
CA PRO A 467 -2.68 -18.53 -1.47
C PRO A 467 -2.88 -17.14 -2.10
N LEU A 468 -1.90 -16.27 -2.01
CA LEU A 468 -1.87 -14.96 -2.65
C LEU A 468 -0.57 -14.85 -3.44
N ALA A 469 -0.68 -14.47 -4.69
CA ALA A 469 0.46 -14.17 -5.56
C ALA A 469 0.09 -13.04 -6.52
N GLY A 470 1.06 -12.18 -6.83
CA GLY A 470 0.82 -11.11 -7.79
C GLY A 470 2.12 -10.40 -8.17
N ARG A 471 2.05 -9.68 -9.30
CA ARG A 471 3.13 -8.82 -9.79
C ARG A 471 2.55 -7.69 -10.61
N PHE A 472 3.10 -6.49 -10.47
CA PHE A 472 2.73 -5.31 -11.22
C PHE A 472 3.98 -4.56 -11.66
N GLU A 473 4.13 -4.34 -12.97
CA GLU A 473 5.22 -3.53 -13.53
C GLU A 473 5.06 -2.06 -13.12
N LEU A 474 6.15 -1.45 -12.69
CA LEU A 474 6.18 -0.03 -12.32
C LEU A 474 6.96 0.83 -13.32
N MET A 475 7.77 0.21 -14.21
CA MET A 475 8.55 0.92 -15.19
C MET A 475 7.67 1.38 -16.35
N PRO A 476 7.47 2.69 -16.55
CA PRO A 476 6.67 3.20 -17.68
C PRO A 476 7.21 2.77 -19.04
N GLU A 477 8.52 2.56 -19.15
CA GLU A 477 9.17 2.12 -20.40
C GLU A 477 8.83 0.66 -20.77
N LYS A 478 8.40 -0.14 -19.80
CA LYS A 478 7.90 -1.50 -20.02
C LYS A 478 6.39 -1.56 -20.19
N MET A 479 5.71 -0.45 -19.92
CA MET A 479 4.27 -0.35 -20.13
C MET A 479 3.99 -0.08 -21.62
N PRO A 480 2.86 -0.55 -22.13
CA PRO A 480 2.45 -0.28 -23.51
C PRO A 480 2.39 1.21 -23.82
N ALA A 481 2.75 1.59 -25.05
CA ALA A 481 2.77 2.99 -25.48
C ALA A 481 1.39 3.64 -25.32
N THR A 482 0.32 2.94 -25.68
CA THR A 482 -1.07 3.40 -25.53
C THR A 482 -1.44 3.68 -24.09
N PHE A 483 -0.98 2.87 -23.13
CA PHE A 483 -1.17 3.12 -21.69
C PHE A 483 -0.39 4.35 -21.24
N THR A 484 0.85 4.49 -21.65
CA THR A 484 1.68 5.65 -21.29
C THR A 484 1.13 6.94 -21.89
N ASP A 485 0.58 6.91 -23.09
CA ASP A 485 -0.05 8.07 -23.75
C ASP A 485 -1.37 8.44 -23.08
N MET A 486 -2.15 7.47 -22.63
CA MET A 486 -3.35 7.72 -21.80
C MET A 486 -2.94 8.38 -20.47
N LEU A 487 -1.92 7.87 -19.77
CA LEU A 487 -1.44 8.49 -18.53
C LEU A 487 -0.98 9.94 -18.76
N LYS A 488 -0.25 10.21 -19.86
CA LYS A 488 0.15 11.59 -20.22
C LYS A 488 -1.05 12.48 -20.45
N LYS A 489 -2.08 11.97 -21.09
CA LYS A 489 -3.33 12.73 -21.38
C LYS A 489 -4.09 13.04 -20.10
N GLU A 490 -4.24 12.07 -19.19
CA GLU A 490 -5.00 12.23 -17.94
C GLU A 490 -4.26 13.08 -16.89
N MET A 491 -2.96 12.85 -16.72
CA MET A 491 -2.15 13.54 -15.71
C MET A 491 -1.55 14.86 -16.22
N GLY A 492 -1.45 15.02 -17.55
CA GLY A 492 -0.66 16.07 -18.18
C GLY A 492 0.84 15.69 -18.28
N ASN A 493 1.48 16.19 -19.33
CA ASN A 493 2.87 15.79 -19.65
C ASN A 493 3.86 16.09 -18.52
N ARG A 494 3.68 17.18 -17.77
CA ARG A 494 4.55 17.55 -16.65
C ARG A 494 4.49 16.54 -15.52
N ASP A 495 3.30 16.16 -15.09
CA ASP A 495 3.11 15.26 -13.95
C ASP A 495 3.48 13.83 -14.34
N TYR A 496 3.21 13.42 -15.58
CA TYR A 496 3.72 12.18 -16.14
C TYR A 496 5.25 12.11 -16.11
N MET A 497 5.95 13.16 -16.59
CA MET A 497 7.42 13.19 -16.56
C MET A 497 7.98 13.18 -15.15
N ASN A 498 7.30 13.80 -14.20
CA ASN A 498 7.68 13.72 -12.79
C ASN A 498 7.50 12.30 -12.25
N MET A 499 6.38 11.65 -12.55
CA MET A 499 6.13 10.25 -12.18
C MET A 499 7.23 9.32 -12.74
N VAL A 500 7.58 9.46 -14.02
CA VAL A 500 8.64 8.68 -14.65
C VAL A 500 9.99 8.92 -13.98
N ARG A 501 10.32 10.18 -13.66
CA ARG A 501 11.56 10.51 -12.97
C ARG A 501 11.63 9.89 -11.58
N PHE A 502 10.58 10.06 -10.76
CA PHE A 502 10.54 9.46 -9.41
C PHE A 502 10.50 7.94 -9.44
N GLY A 503 9.84 7.36 -10.43
CA GLY A 503 9.72 5.92 -10.60
C GLY A 503 10.97 5.23 -11.18
N LYS A 504 11.95 5.97 -11.70
CA LYS A 504 13.11 5.42 -12.39
C LYS A 504 13.84 4.26 -11.68
N PRO A 505 14.06 4.29 -10.34
CA PRO A 505 14.69 3.16 -9.66
C PRO A 505 13.79 1.95 -9.47
N LEU A 506 12.47 2.10 -9.61
CA LEU A 506 11.49 1.06 -9.36
C LEU A 506 11.30 0.20 -10.60
N GLN A 507 11.28 -1.12 -10.44
CA GLN A 507 11.04 -2.06 -11.54
C GLN A 507 9.61 -2.58 -11.51
N TYR A 508 9.27 -3.31 -10.47
CA TYR A 508 7.96 -3.91 -10.27
C TYR A 508 7.67 -4.11 -8.78
N VAL A 509 6.41 -4.36 -8.48
CA VAL A 509 5.97 -4.81 -7.17
C VAL A 509 5.53 -6.26 -7.29
N SER A 510 5.95 -7.10 -6.36
CA SER A 510 5.40 -8.44 -6.17
C SER A 510 4.68 -8.54 -4.84
N ILE A 511 3.65 -9.38 -4.80
CA ILE A 511 2.91 -9.71 -3.58
C ILE A 511 2.82 -11.23 -3.46
N SER A 512 3.03 -11.73 -2.24
CA SER A 512 2.83 -13.14 -1.92
C SER A 512 2.23 -13.28 -0.53
N GLY A 513 1.49 -14.36 -0.30
CA GLY A 513 0.90 -14.65 1.00
C GLY A 513 1.20 -16.08 1.43
N GLU A 514 1.48 -16.27 2.71
CA GLU A 514 1.66 -17.57 3.34
C GLU A 514 1.03 -17.56 4.73
N GLY A 515 0.03 -18.40 4.94
CA GLY A 515 -0.71 -18.42 6.21
C GLY A 515 -1.38 -17.09 6.53
N ASN A 516 -0.96 -16.47 7.62
CA ASN A 516 -1.45 -15.16 8.07
C ASN A 516 -0.52 -14.00 7.69
N THR A 517 0.51 -14.27 6.91
CA THR A 517 1.53 -13.30 6.51
C THR A 517 1.44 -12.99 5.03
N ASN A 518 1.41 -11.71 4.70
CA ASN A 518 1.53 -11.21 3.33
C ASN A 518 2.86 -10.45 3.20
N LEU A 519 3.55 -10.68 2.10
CA LEU A 519 4.79 -10.00 1.75
C LEU A 519 4.57 -9.22 0.45
N LEU A 520 4.73 -7.91 0.53
CA LEU A 520 4.81 -7.02 -0.62
C LEU A 520 6.27 -6.59 -0.78
N GLN A 521 6.83 -6.80 -1.96
CA GLN A 521 8.21 -6.44 -2.28
C GLN A 521 8.22 -5.41 -3.41
N VAL A 522 8.82 -4.26 -3.16
CA VAL A 522 9.11 -3.27 -4.21
C VAL A 522 10.51 -3.54 -4.71
N HIS A 523 10.61 -4.01 -5.95
CA HIS A 523 11.88 -4.36 -6.58
C HIS A 523 12.50 -3.13 -7.27
N LEU A 524 13.77 -2.91 -7.00
CA LEU A 524 14.56 -1.84 -7.58
C LEU A 524 15.49 -2.38 -8.69
N ALA A 525 15.83 -1.54 -9.64
CA ALA A 525 16.83 -1.88 -10.66
C ALA A 525 18.15 -2.28 -9.97
N PRO A 526 18.89 -3.32 -10.44
CA PRO A 526 20.14 -3.72 -9.82
C PRO A 526 21.15 -2.56 -9.70
N ALA A 527 21.83 -2.47 -8.57
CA ALA A 527 22.88 -1.48 -8.35
C ALA A 527 24.25 -2.06 -8.69
N ALA A 528 25.02 -1.40 -9.55
CA ALA A 528 26.35 -1.85 -9.93
C ALA A 528 27.36 -1.81 -8.77
N ASP A 529 27.11 -0.98 -7.77
CA ASP A 529 27.96 -0.78 -6.58
C ASP A 529 27.49 -1.55 -5.33
N GLY A 530 26.43 -2.38 -5.45
CA GLY A 530 25.87 -3.15 -4.35
C GLY A 530 25.27 -2.27 -3.22
N SER A 531 24.89 -1.03 -3.52
CA SER A 531 24.30 -0.15 -2.52
C SER A 531 22.88 -0.59 -2.13
N ASN A 532 22.55 -0.44 -0.85
CA ASN A 532 21.25 -0.80 -0.28
C ASN A 532 20.10 0.03 -0.87
N SER A 533 18.91 -0.54 -0.93
CA SER A 533 17.70 0.11 -1.48
C SER A 533 17.38 1.45 -0.83
N LEU A 534 17.55 1.59 0.49
CA LEU A 534 17.31 2.85 1.19
C LEU A 534 18.24 3.97 0.68
N TYR A 535 19.56 3.70 0.60
CA TYR A 535 20.51 4.67 0.05
C TYR A 535 20.10 5.10 -1.36
N ARG A 536 19.76 4.13 -2.20
CA ARG A 536 19.41 4.36 -3.61
C ARG A 536 18.16 5.22 -3.77
N LEU A 537 17.13 4.96 -2.96
CA LEU A 537 15.91 5.78 -2.95
C LEU A 537 16.17 7.20 -2.46
N LEU A 538 16.97 7.36 -1.41
CA LEU A 538 17.35 8.67 -0.89
C LEU A 538 18.23 9.45 -1.89
N ALA A 539 19.22 8.79 -2.50
CA ALA A 539 20.11 9.40 -3.49
C ALA A 539 19.31 9.84 -4.74
N HIS A 540 18.42 8.97 -5.23
CA HIS A 540 17.57 9.29 -6.37
C HIS A 540 16.60 10.45 -6.06
N THR A 541 15.97 10.43 -4.90
CA THR A 541 15.10 11.54 -4.45
C THR A 541 15.86 12.86 -4.40
N ALA A 542 17.08 12.82 -3.85
CA ALA A 542 17.96 13.99 -3.78
C ALA A 542 18.34 14.51 -5.19
N GLU A 543 18.64 13.62 -6.13
CA GLU A 543 18.92 13.96 -7.53
C GLU A 543 17.71 14.63 -8.19
N VAL A 544 16.52 14.04 -8.06
CA VAL A 544 15.29 14.60 -8.62
C VAL A 544 14.97 15.96 -8.03
N MET A 545 15.10 16.14 -6.71
CA MET A 545 14.89 17.43 -6.04
C MET A 545 15.86 18.52 -6.52
N ASN A 546 17.07 18.18 -6.94
CA ASN A 546 18.04 19.13 -7.50
C ASN A 546 17.62 19.65 -8.88
N THR A 547 16.69 19.00 -9.57
CA THR A 547 16.22 19.39 -10.91
C THR A 547 15.00 20.34 -10.87
N PHE A 548 14.43 20.60 -9.69
CA PHE A 548 13.38 21.58 -9.42
C PHE A 548 13.96 22.85 -8.79
#